data_4f9bb6304696172d2be01a1d2bf344c4
#
_entry.id   4f9bb6304696172d2be01a1d2bf344c4
#
_cell.length_a   1.000
_cell.length_b   1.000
_cell.length_c   1.000
_cell.angle_alpha   90.00
_cell.angle_beta   90.00
_cell.angle_gamma   90.00
#
_symmetry.space_group_name_H-M   'P 1'
#
loop_
_entity.id
_entity.type
_entity.pdbx_description
1 polymer ?
#
loop_
_entity_poly.entity_id
_entity_poly.type
_entity_poly.pdbx_seq_one_letter_code
_entity_poly.pdbx_strand_id
1 'polypeptide(L)'
;MEWNKTYHRRKICIIFFSVVLMSMVLCGRLVYLMLFEGKYYETQAKDLQQRERKIKAARGKILDRNGVVLADNKSVCTISVIHNQIKEPEAVIAMLVKELGIPEEKVRKRVEKYSSLEKIKSNVDKETGNRILAYGYAGVKVDEDYKRNYPYDTLASKVLGFTGGDNQGIIGLESVYDKYLEGTDGLILTTTDARGVEVDNIGEERKEPVAGNNLRTSLDANIQMFAMQAANKAYIQKEADSVSIIVMNPSDGAVMAMVDYPEFHLNEPFQLIEEYKEYEGTKKEQEYCNRMWRNQCINDTYEPGSTFKVITAAAALEEGVV
;
A
#
# COMPACT_ATOMS: atom_id res chain seq x y z
N MET A 1 -74.49 -49.64 1.61
CA MET A 1 -73.00 -49.61 1.40
C MET A 1 -72.48 -48.49 0.47
N GLU A 2 -73.32 -47.57 0.00
CA GLU A 2 -72.96 -46.46 -0.92
C GLU A 2 -72.55 -45.17 -0.22
N TRP A 3 -72.95 -44.95 1.03
CA TRP A 3 -72.58 -43.69 1.77
C TRP A 3 -71.12 -43.55 2.10
N ASN A 4 -70.39 -44.61 2.27
CA ASN A 4 -68.95 -44.58 2.57
C ASN A 4 -68.09 -44.14 1.37
N LYS A 5 -68.43 -44.48 0.13
CA LYS A 5 -67.70 -44.16 -1.10
C LYS A 5 -67.75 -42.64 -1.39
N THR A 6 -68.93 -42.02 -1.17
CA THR A 6 -69.13 -40.58 -1.46
C THR A 6 -68.39 -39.71 -0.43
N TYR A 7 -68.33 -40.16 0.83
CA TYR A 7 -67.59 -39.46 1.91
C TYR A 7 -66.07 -39.51 1.70
N HIS A 8 -65.54 -40.63 1.24
CA HIS A 8 -64.13 -40.77 0.91
C HIS A 8 -63.75 -39.93 -0.32
N ARG A 9 -64.58 -39.88 -1.36
CA ARG A 9 -64.36 -39.05 -2.53
C ARG A 9 -64.32 -37.58 -2.19
N ARG A 10 -65.21 -37.06 -1.34
CA ARG A 10 -65.19 -35.67 -0.88
C ARG A 10 -63.90 -35.33 -0.10
N LYS A 11 -63.46 -36.21 0.79
CA LYS A 11 -62.16 -36.01 1.50
C LYS A 11 -60.99 -36.02 0.53
N ILE A 12 -60.94 -36.90 -0.44
CA ILE A 12 -59.89 -36.92 -1.45
C ILE A 12 -59.92 -35.66 -2.29
N CYS A 13 -61.09 -35.18 -2.70
CA CYS A 13 -61.19 -33.91 -3.43
C CYS A 13 -60.71 -32.71 -2.57
N ILE A 14 -61.08 -32.65 -1.28
CA ILE A 14 -60.61 -31.58 -0.36
C ILE A 14 -59.10 -31.61 -0.23
N ILE A 15 -58.49 -32.77 -0.04
CA ILE A 15 -57.02 -32.92 0.04
C ILE A 15 -56.39 -32.53 -1.27
N PHE A 16 -56.93 -32.95 -2.42
CA PHE A 16 -56.39 -32.56 -3.72
C PHE A 16 -56.44 -31.06 -3.95
N PHE A 17 -57.59 -30.39 -3.67
CA PHE A 17 -57.68 -28.95 -3.79
C PHE A 17 -56.76 -28.18 -2.82
N SER A 18 -56.58 -28.73 -1.59
CA SER A 18 -55.64 -28.15 -0.61
C SER A 18 -54.19 -28.21 -1.10
N VAL A 19 -53.79 -29.34 -1.71
CA VAL A 19 -52.43 -29.50 -2.30
C VAL A 19 -52.24 -28.57 -3.51
N VAL A 20 -53.26 -28.48 -4.39
CA VAL A 20 -53.20 -27.56 -5.56
C VAL A 20 -53.13 -26.11 -5.07
N LEU A 21 -53.91 -25.70 -4.07
CA LEU A 21 -53.86 -24.36 -3.54
C LEU A 21 -52.49 -24.03 -2.92
N MET A 22 -51.94 -24.96 -2.15
CA MET A 22 -50.61 -24.83 -1.57
C MET A 22 -49.52 -24.69 -2.66
N SER A 23 -49.61 -25.50 -3.73
CA SER A 23 -48.71 -25.42 -4.89
C SER A 23 -48.82 -24.07 -5.62
N MET A 24 -50.05 -23.54 -5.79
CA MET A 24 -50.24 -22.21 -6.38
C MET A 24 -49.60 -21.09 -5.54
N VAL A 25 -49.75 -21.14 -4.20
CA VAL A 25 -49.11 -20.18 -3.31
C VAL A 25 -47.58 -20.25 -3.41
N LEU A 26 -47.01 -21.47 -3.43
CA LEU A 26 -45.55 -21.64 -3.63
C LEU A 26 -45.10 -21.13 -4.98
N CYS A 27 -45.79 -21.44 -6.07
CA CYS A 27 -45.49 -20.92 -7.38
C CYS A 27 -45.60 -19.39 -7.44
N GLY A 28 -46.65 -18.81 -6.82
CA GLY A 28 -46.81 -17.37 -6.74
C GLY A 28 -45.65 -16.71 -5.95
N ARG A 29 -45.20 -17.34 -4.87
CA ARG A 29 -44.03 -16.85 -4.11
C ARG A 29 -42.73 -16.95 -4.91
N LEU A 30 -42.51 -18.03 -5.66
CA LEU A 30 -41.34 -18.16 -6.54
C LEU A 30 -41.32 -17.09 -7.64
N VAL A 31 -42.47 -16.85 -8.28
CA VAL A 31 -42.63 -15.80 -9.30
C VAL A 31 -42.32 -14.42 -8.69
N TYR A 32 -42.85 -14.14 -7.49
CA TYR A 32 -42.54 -12.92 -6.78
C TYR A 32 -41.06 -12.74 -6.52
N LEU A 33 -40.37 -13.77 -5.97
CA LEU A 33 -38.93 -13.77 -5.72
C LEU A 33 -38.12 -13.53 -7.02
N MET A 34 -38.52 -14.19 -8.13
CA MET A 34 -37.80 -14.05 -9.40
C MET A 34 -37.98 -12.67 -10.03
N LEU A 35 -39.19 -12.10 -10.01
CA LEU A 35 -39.49 -10.85 -10.70
C LEU A 35 -39.19 -9.59 -9.89
N PHE A 36 -39.43 -9.64 -8.57
CA PHE A 36 -39.31 -8.44 -7.71
C PHE A 36 -38.05 -8.44 -6.85
N GLU A 37 -37.63 -9.58 -6.36
CA GLU A 37 -36.44 -9.69 -5.48
C GLU A 37 -35.22 -10.28 -6.22
N GLY A 38 -35.35 -10.69 -7.49
CA GLY A 38 -34.30 -11.37 -8.24
C GLY A 38 -32.99 -10.59 -8.29
N LYS A 39 -33.06 -9.27 -8.54
CA LYS A 39 -31.87 -8.41 -8.54
C LYS A 39 -31.20 -8.31 -7.17
N TYR A 40 -31.98 -8.27 -6.10
CA TYR A 40 -31.44 -8.22 -4.73
C TYR A 40 -30.67 -9.49 -4.41
N TYR A 41 -31.24 -10.67 -4.67
CA TYR A 41 -30.57 -11.95 -4.42
C TYR A 41 -29.40 -12.19 -5.37
N GLU A 42 -29.47 -11.71 -6.62
CA GLU A 42 -28.34 -11.73 -7.56
C GLU A 42 -27.16 -10.92 -7.05
N THR A 43 -27.40 -9.69 -6.54
CA THR A 43 -26.35 -8.86 -5.95
C THR A 43 -25.75 -9.51 -4.71
N GLN A 44 -26.59 -10.03 -3.79
CA GLN A 44 -26.07 -10.76 -2.64
C GLN A 44 -25.29 -12.03 -3.01
N ALA A 45 -25.73 -12.77 -4.02
CA ALA A 45 -25.02 -13.94 -4.50
C ALA A 45 -23.65 -13.54 -5.11
N LYS A 46 -23.62 -12.47 -5.89
CA LYS A 46 -22.36 -11.93 -6.44
C LYS A 46 -21.40 -11.50 -5.33
N ASP A 47 -21.87 -10.75 -4.33
CA ASP A 47 -21.06 -10.30 -3.19
C ASP A 47 -20.47 -11.48 -2.39
N LEU A 48 -21.20 -12.59 -2.29
CA LEU A 48 -20.74 -13.81 -1.60
C LEU A 48 -19.82 -14.67 -2.46
N GLN A 49 -19.99 -14.65 -3.78
CA GLN A 49 -19.26 -15.49 -4.73
C GLN A 49 -18.07 -14.78 -5.37
N GLN A 50 -18.00 -13.45 -5.30
CA GLN A 50 -16.90 -12.69 -5.85
C GLN A 50 -15.82 -12.44 -4.79
N ARG A 51 -14.58 -12.75 -5.14
CA ARG A 51 -13.40 -12.37 -4.36
C ARG A 51 -12.71 -11.22 -5.07
N GLU A 52 -12.51 -10.15 -4.34
CA GLU A 52 -11.77 -8.99 -4.80
C GLU A 52 -10.31 -9.08 -4.35
N ARG A 53 -9.38 -9.01 -5.31
CA ARG A 53 -7.95 -8.85 -5.05
C ARG A 53 -7.50 -7.52 -5.64
N LYS A 54 -6.91 -6.65 -4.83
CA LYS A 54 -6.38 -5.37 -5.29
C LYS A 54 -5.05 -5.56 -5.97
N ILE A 55 -4.87 -4.91 -7.12
CA ILE A 55 -3.58 -4.73 -7.80
C ILE A 55 -3.12 -3.33 -7.47
N LYS A 56 -2.01 -3.19 -6.73
CA LYS A 56 -1.50 -1.87 -6.38
C LYS A 56 -1.09 -1.09 -7.62
N ALA A 57 -1.46 0.18 -7.66
CA ALA A 57 -0.98 1.11 -8.67
C ALA A 57 0.50 1.43 -8.46
N ALA A 58 1.24 1.59 -9.56
CA ALA A 58 2.58 2.15 -9.50
C ALA A 58 2.49 3.61 -9.05
N ARG A 59 3.20 3.97 -7.96
CA ARG A 59 3.25 5.34 -7.45
C ARG A 59 4.01 6.24 -8.44
N GLY A 60 3.59 7.48 -8.62
CA GLY A 60 4.27 8.45 -9.46
C GLY A 60 5.73 8.68 -9.03
N LYS A 61 6.61 8.96 -9.98
CA LYS A 61 8.02 9.26 -9.69
C LYS A 61 8.17 10.67 -9.14
N ILE A 62 9.17 10.86 -8.27
CA ILE A 62 9.63 12.20 -7.87
C ILE A 62 10.91 12.48 -8.64
N LEU A 63 10.93 13.58 -9.35
CA LEU A 63 12.01 14.01 -10.24
C LEU A 63 12.60 15.33 -9.75
N ASP A 64 13.88 15.52 -9.95
CA ASP A 64 14.52 16.81 -9.81
C ASP A 64 14.12 17.76 -10.97
N ARG A 65 14.64 18.99 -10.96
CA ARG A 65 14.40 19.99 -12.02
C ARG A 65 14.90 19.56 -13.40
N ASN A 66 15.89 18.67 -13.47
CA ASN A 66 16.52 18.19 -14.69
C ASN A 66 15.94 16.85 -15.19
N GLY A 67 15.00 16.26 -14.43
CA GLY A 67 14.39 14.97 -14.73
C GLY A 67 15.15 13.78 -14.13
N VAL A 68 16.11 14.02 -13.23
CA VAL A 68 16.79 12.96 -12.46
C VAL A 68 15.79 12.34 -11.50
N VAL A 69 15.74 11.02 -11.47
CA VAL A 69 14.80 10.27 -10.62
C VAL A 69 15.29 10.25 -9.17
N LEU A 70 14.56 10.92 -8.28
CA LEU A 70 14.82 10.95 -6.83
C LEU A 70 14.07 9.84 -6.08
N ALA A 71 12.88 9.50 -6.57
CA ALA A 71 12.09 8.37 -6.05
C ALA A 71 11.34 7.67 -7.19
N ASP A 72 11.37 6.34 -7.20
CA ASP A 72 10.64 5.49 -8.15
C ASP A 72 10.07 4.24 -7.46
N ASN A 73 9.67 3.23 -8.24
CA ASN A 73 9.12 1.99 -7.73
C ASN A 73 9.97 0.81 -8.21
N LYS A 74 10.31 -0.08 -7.28
CA LYS A 74 10.86 -1.40 -7.61
C LYS A 74 9.70 -2.39 -7.67
N SER A 75 9.58 -3.12 -8.80
CA SER A 75 8.60 -4.19 -8.93
C SER A 75 8.98 -5.35 -8.01
N VAL A 76 8.05 -5.74 -7.16
CA VAL A 76 8.16 -6.83 -6.20
C VAL A 76 6.89 -7.68 -6.27
N CYS A 77 6.83 -8.76 -5.50
CA CYS A 77 5.65 -9.61 -5.39
C CYS A 77 5.20 -9.74 -3.94
N THR A 78 3.89 -9.88 -3.76
CA THR A 78 3.28 -10.31 -2.51
C THR A 78 2.82 -11.75 -2.65
N ILE A 79 3.27 -12.61 -1.73
CA ILE A 79 2.91 -14.02 -1.69
C ILE A 79 1.78 -14.20 -0.69
N SER A 80 0.67 -14.80 -1.17
CA SER A 80 -0.50 -15.09 -0.36
C SER A 80 -0.96 -16.53 -0.57
N VAL A 81 -1.70 -17.08 0.38
CA VAL A 81 -2.26 -18.42 0.29
C VAL A 81 -3.76 -18.42 0.57
N ILE A 82 -4.46 -19.35 -0.07
CA ILE A 82 -5.89 -19.60 0.10
C ILE A 82 -6.02 -21.00 0.68
N HIS A 83 -6.29 -21.11 1.98
CA HIS A 83 -6.30 -22.37 2.72
C HIS A 83 -7.14 -23.45 2.04
N ASN A 84 -8.37 -23.12 1.65
CA ASN A 84 -9.32 -24.08 1.08
C ASN A 84 -8.92 -24.62 -0.31
N GLN A 85 -7.94 -24.01 -0.98
CA GLN A 85 -7.44 -24.44 -2.30
C GLN A 85 -6.17 -25.29 -2.20
N ILE A 86 -5.51 -25.30 -1.04
CA ILE A 86 -4.27 -26.05 -0.85
C ILE A 86 -4.60 -27.54 -0.73
N LYS A 87 -4.11 -28.35 -1.69
CA LYS A 87 -4.28 -29.80 -1.68
C LYS A 87 -3.19 -30.52 -0.87
N GLU A 88 -1.98 -29.97 -0.86
CA GLU A 88 -0.79 -30.56 -0.27
C GLU A 88 -0.12 -29.55 0.70
N PRO A 89 -0.65 -29.37 1.94
CA PRO A 89 -0.16 -28.33 2.86
C PRO A 89 1.32 -28.46 3.19
N GLU A 90 1.82 -29.67 3.42
CA GLU A 90 3.23 -29.91 3.78
C GLU A 90 4.19 -29.54 2.64
N ALA A 91 3.83 -29.86 1.38
CA ALA A 91 4.63 -29.48 0.21
C ALA A 91 4.67 -27.96 0.02
N VAL A 92 3.54 -27.29 0.22
CA VAL A 92 3.45 -25.82 0.15
C VAL A 92 4.27 -25.16 1.26
N ILE A 93 4.19 -25.67 2.49
CA ILE A 93 4.97 -25.16 3.62
C ILE A 93 6.48 -25.31 3.34
N ALA A 94 6.92 -26.51 2.95
CA ALA A 94 8.33 -26.78 2.65
C ALA A 94 8.87 -25.87 1.53
N MET A 95 8.08 -25.67 0.45
CA MET A 95 8.42 -24.77 -0.64
C MET A 95 8.54 -23.31 -0.16
N LEU A 96 7.55 -22.80 0.59
CA LEU A 96 7.57 -21.42 1.08
C LEU A 96 8.71 -21.16 2.06
N VAL A 97 9.02 -22.11 2.93
CA VAL A 97 10.19 -22.03 3.84
C VAL A 97 11.49 -21.94 3.05
N LYS A 98 11.66 -22.80 2.04
CA LYS A 98 12.85 -22.83 1.19
C LYS A 98 13.04 -21.55 0.39
N GLU A 99 11.99 -21.06 -0.29
CA GLU A 99 12.09 -19.92 -1.22
C GLU A 99 12.09 -18.56 -0.49
N LEU A 100 11.38 -18.44 0.65
CA LEU A 100 11.24 -17.18 1.36
C LEU A 100 12.16 -17.00 2.56
N GLY A 101 12.82 -18.07 3.02
CA GLY A 101 13.70 -18.04 4.19
C GLY A 101 13.00 -17.71 5.50
N ILE A 102 11.70 -18.04 5.62
CA ILE A 102 10.89 -17.76 6.83
C ILE A 102 10.88 -19.02 7.70
N PRO A 103 10.94 -18.88 9.05
CA PRO A 103 10.81 -20.02 9.95
C PRO A 103 9.52 -20.82 9.70
N GLU A 104 9.64 -22.16 9.67
CA GLU A 104 8.54 -23.07 9.36
C GLU A 104 7.30 -22.84 10.21
N GLU A 105 7.48 -22.63 11.51
CA GLU A 105 6.38 -22.37 12.45
C GLU A 105 5.49 -21.17 12.01
N LYS A 106 6.14 -20.08 11.53
CA LYS A 106 5.42 -18.90 11.04
C LYS A 106 4.67 -19.17 9.74
N VAL A 107 5.28 -19.94 8.83
CA VAL A 107 4.66 -20.32 7.56
C VAL A 107 3.47 -21.24 7.82
N ARG A 108 3.67 -22.29 8.63
CA ARG A 108 2.64 -23.27 9.02
C ARG A 108 1.42 -22.59 9.62
N LYS A 109 1.63 -21.73 10.62
CA LYS A 109 0.55 -20.98 11.27
C LYS A 109 -0.31 -20.17 10.27
N ARG A 110 0.28 -19.63 9.22
CA ARG A 110 -0.43 -18.86 8.19
C ARG A 110 -1.09 -19.75 7.15
N VAL A 111 -0.43 -20.82 6.70
CA VAL A 111 -0.98 -21.78 5.72
C VAL A 111 -2.17 -22.54 6.30
N GLU A 112 -2.12 -22.93 7.58
CA GLU A 112 -3.20 -23.67 8.26
C GLU A 112 -4.35 -22.78 8.73
N LYS A 113 -4.18 -21.45 8.68
CA LYS A 113 -5.22 -20.52 9.08
C LYS A 113 -6.39 -20.53 8.10
N TYR A 114 -7.59 -20.81 8.59
CA TYR A 114 -8.83 -20.70 7.82
C TYR A 114 -9.09 -19.24 7.43
N SER A 115 -8.66 -18.86 6.25
CA SER A 115 -8.83 -17.52 5.70
C SER A 115 -9.10 -17.60 4.20
N SER A 116 -9.88 -16.67 3.69
CA SER A 116 -10.12 -16.54 2.25
C SER A 116 -8.85 -16.18 1.47
N LEU A 117 -7.96 -15.40 2.08
CA LEU A 117 -6.64 -15.03 1.58
C LEU A 117 -5.75 -14.65 2.77
N GLU A 118 -4.65 -15.35 2.96
CA GLU A 118 -3.67 -15.05 4.01
C GLU A 118 -2.35 -14.64 3.39
N LYS A 119 -1.88 -13.44 3.72
CA LYS A 119 -0.60 -12.92 3.23
C LYS A 119 0.58 -13.58 3.97
N ILE A 120 1.48 -14.21 3.22
CA ILE A 120 2.69 -14.85 3.76
C ILE A 120 3.85 -13.85 3.85
N LYS A 121 4.20 -13.19 2.74
CA LYS A 121 5.28 -12.21 2.69
C LYS A 121 5.04 -11.19 1.58
N SER A 122 5.27 -9.91 1.88
CA SER A 122 5.32 -8.82 0.90
C SER A 122 6.77 -8.50 0.55
N ASN A 123 6.97 -7.67 -0.48
CA ASN A 123 8.28 -7.21 -0.92
C ASN A 123 9.24 -8.36 -1.30
N VAL A 124 8.71 -9.41 -1.90
CA VAL A 124 9.49 -10.54 -2.43
C VAL A 124 9.99 -10.16 -3.83
N ASP A 125 11.26 -10.47 -4.12
CA ASP A 125 11.82 -10.21 -5.45
C ASP A 125 11.04 -10.95 -6.54
N LYS A 126 10.90 -10.32 -7.71
CA LYS A 126 10.17 -10.88 -8.84
C LYS A 126 10.68 -12.25 -9.29
N GLU A 127 12.00 -12.47 -9.21
CA GLU A 127 12.60 -13.77 -9.53
C GLU A 127 12.15 -14.86 -8.59
N THR A 128 12.14 -14.58 -7.28
CA THR A 128 11.63 -15.50 -6.26
C THR A 128 10.14 -15.75 -6.42
N GLY A 129 9.35 -14.70 -6.71
CA GLY A 129 7.93 -14.81 -7.04
C GLY A 129 7.68 -15.74 -8.24
N ASN A 130 8.44 -15.58 -9.32
CA ASN A 130 8.36 -16.42 -10.51
C ASN A 130 8.74 -17.88 -10.22
N ARG A 131 9.75 -18.15 -9.38
CA ARG A 131 10.09 -19.50 -8.95
C ARG A 131 8.95 -20.15 -8.17
N ILE A 132 8.34 -19.40 -7.24
CA ILE A 132 7.19 -19.89 -6.47
C ILE A 132 6.01 -20.21 -7.40
N LEU A 133 5.73 -19.33 -8.38
CA LEU A 133 4.67 -19.55 -9.37
C LEU A 133 4.93 -20.81 -10.22
N ALA A 134 6.19 -21.09 -10.58
CA ALA A 134 6.58 -22.22 -11.39
C ALA A 134 6.33 -23.59 -10.72
N TYR A 135 6.21 -23.64 -9.36
CA TYR A 135 5.80 -24.88 -8.66
C TYR A 135 4.35 -25.26 -8.94
N GLY A 136 3.47 -24.32 -9.34
CA GLY A 136 2.09 -24.59 -9.75
C GLY A 136 1.18 -25.12 -8.64
N TYR A 137 1.49 -24.89 -7.36
CA TYR A 137 0.64 -25.35 -6.26
C TYR A 137 -0.67 -24.56 -6.22
N ALA A 138 -1.80 -25.30 -6.25
CA ALA A 138 -3.11 -24.70 -6.05
C ALA A 138 -3.20 -23.98 -4.69
N GLY A 139 -3.83 -22.80 -4.68
CA GLY A 139 -3.99 -22.01 -3.45
C GLY A 139 -2.79 -21.14 -3.08
N VAL A 140 -1.67 -21.17 -3.83
CA VAL A 140 -0.58 -20.21 -3.71
C VAL A 140 -0.77 -19.11 -4.75
N LYS A 141 -0.85 -17.87 -4.31
CA LYS A 141 -1.02 -16.69 -5.16
C LYS A 141 0.22 -15.81 -5.08
N VAL A 142 0.66 -15.33 -6.23
CA VAL A 142 1.77 -14.40 -6.40
C VAL A 142 1.22 -13.17 -7.09
N ASP A 143 0.98 -12.12 -6.32
CA ASP A 143 0.42 -10.87 -6.82
C ASP A 143 1.54 -9.87 -7.06
N GLU A 144 1.49 -9.14 -8.17
CA GLU A 144 2.40 -8.04 -8.45
C GLU A 144 2.19 -6.92 -7.42
N ASP A 145 3.31 -6.37 -6.94
CA ASP A 145 3.34 -5.30 -5.94
C ASP A 145 4.49 -4.34 -6.26
N TYR A 146 4.47 -3.18 -5.63
CA TYR A 146 5.50 -2.17 -5.79
C TYR A 146 6.06 -1.77 -4.43
N LYS A 147 7.40 -1.76 -4.32
CA LYS A 147 8.11 -1.17 -3.19
C LYS A 147 8.67 0.17 -3.64
N ARG A 148 8.46 1.23 -2.85
CA ARG A 148 9.09 2.52 -3.09
C ARG A 148 10.60 2.39 -3.01
N ASN A 149 11.30 3.04 -3.93
CA ASN A 149 12.74 2.97 -4.09
C ASN A 149 13.32 4.38 -4.25
N TYR A 150 14.36 4.66 -3.49
CA TYR A 150 15.08 5.92 -3.50
C TYR A 150 16.51 5.66 -3.97
N PRO A 151 16.83 5.93 -5.26
CA PRO A 151 18.12 5.55 -5.86
C PRO A 151 19.33 6.16 -5.17
N TYR A 152 19.17 7.34 -4.56
CA TYR A 152 20.21 8.06 -3.85
C TYR A 152 20.12 7.93 -2.31
N ASP A 153 19.23 7.08 -1.85
CA ASP A 153 19.02 6.68 -0.46
C ASP A 153 18.93 7.84 0.54
N THR A 154 20.05 8.45 0.94
CA THR A 154 20.09 9.53 1.94
C THR A 154 19.86 10.93 1.35
N LEU A 155 19.90 11.10 0.03
CA LEU A 155 19.83 12.41 -0.61
C LEU A 155 18.48 13.08 -0.38
N ALA A 156 18.46 14.25 0.27
CA ALA A 156 17.28 15.03 0.60
C ALA A 156 16.23 14.23 1.39
N SER A 157 16.66 13.34 2.30
CA SER A 157 15.78 12.38 2.98
C SER A 157 14.62 13.06 3.71
N LYS A 158 14.88 14.16 4.41
CA LYS A 158 13.87 14.92 5.18
C LYS A 158 12.97 15.80 4.29
N VAL A 159 13.35 16.00 3.01
CA VAL A 159 12.53 16.71 2.01
C VAL A 159 11.65 15.75 1.27
N LEU A 160 12.23 14.69 0.71
CA LEU A 160 11.47 13.67 -0.03
C LEU A 160 10.48 12.96 0.87
N GLY A 161 10.95 12.54 2.05
CA GLY A 161 10.17 11.68 2.92
C GLY A 161 10.07 10.26 2.37
N PHE A 162 9.23 9.44 3.00
CA PHE A 162 9.08 8.03 2.63
C PHE A 162 7.63 7.56 2.72
N THR A 163 7.38 6.37 2.18
CA THR A 163 6.07 5.72 2.19
C THR A 163 6.01 4.58 3.21
N GLY A 164 4.82 4.35 3.74
CA GLY A 164 4.53 3.17 4.56
C GLY A 164 4.36 1.89 3.75
N GLY A 165 4.10 0.78 4.44
CA GLY A 165 3.89 -0.54 3.83
C GLY A 165 2.73 -0.62 2.84
N ASP A 166 1.74 0.25 3.01
CA ASP A 166 0.56 0.34 2.13
C ASP A 166 0.73 1.36 0.99
N ASN A 167 1.99 1.79 0.72
CA ASN A 167 2.34 2.77 -0.30
C ASN A 167 1.81 4.20 -0.04
N GLN A 168 1.30 4.48 1.16
CA GLN A 168 0.87 5.81 1.60
C GLN A 168 2.08 6.65 2.02
N GLY A 169 2.12 7.91 1.63
CA GLY A 169 3.16 8.86 2.07
C GLY A 169 3.06 9.17 3.57
N ILE A 170 4.19 9.05 4.29
CA ILE A 170 4.23 9.27 5.74
C ILE A 170 4.71 10.68 6.08
N ILE A 171 5.79 11.13 5.49
CA ILE A 171 6.37 12.46 5.68
C ILE A 171 6.84 13.08 4.37
N GLY A 172 7.26 14.34 4.40
CA GLY A 172 7.89 15.04 3.29
C GLY A 172 6.98 15.21 2.07
N LEU A 173 7.60 15.31 0.88
CA LEU A 173 6.87 15.44 -0.40
C LEU A 173 6.00 14.22 -0.68
N GLU A 174 6.41 13.03 -0.24
CA GLU A 174 5.60 11.82 -0.36
C GLU A 174 4.24 11.98 0.32
N SER A 175 4.19 12.59 1.50
CA SER A 175 2.95 12.83 2.24
C SER A 175 2.15 14.01 1.69
N VAL A 176 2.82 15.13 1.41
CA VAL A 176 2.15 16.36 0.95
C VAL A 176 1.47 16.15 -0.41
N TYR A 177 2.12 15.40 -1.30
CA TYR A 177 1.61 15.10 -2.65
C TYR A 177 1.04 13.69 -2.79
N ASP A 178 0.73 13.01 -1.68
CA ASP A 178 0.26 11.62 -1.67
C ASP A 178 -0.88 11.39 -2.64
N LYS A 179 -1.92 12.22 -2.58
CA LYS A 179 -3.11 12.17 -3.45
C LYS A 179 -2.79 12.20 -4.96
N TYR A 180 -1.67 12.83 -5.36
CA TYR A 180 -1.26 12.90 -6.76
C TYR A 180 -0.33 11.76 -7.15
N LEU A 181 0.44 11.26 -6.18
CA LEU A 181 1.45 10.23 -6.38
C LEU A 181 0.89 8.80 -6.32
N GLU A 182 -0.13 8.52 -5.50
CA GLU A 182 -0.58 7.14 -5.21
C GLU A 182 -1.20 6.41 -6.40
N GLY A 183 -1.84 7.13 -7.34
CA GLY A 183 -2.57 6.53 -8.45
C GLY A 183 -3.93 5.93 -8.03
N THR A 184 -4.43 5.01 -8.84
CA THR A 184 -5.68 4.28 -8.56
C THR A 184 -5.45 2.79 -8.70
N ASP A 185 -5.67 2.06 -7.62
CA ASP A 185 -5.50 0.61 -7.62
C ASP A 185 -6.42 -0.08 -8.61
N GLY A 186 -5.91 -1.14 -9.21
CA GLY A 186 -6.68 -2.07 -10.01
C GLY A 186 -7.38 -3.12 -9.15
N LEU A 187 -8.20 -3.93 -9.78
CA LEU A 187 -9.02 -4.93 -9.12
C LEU A 187 -9.06 -6.21 -9.97
N ILE A 188 -8.85 -7.35 -9.33
CA ILE A 188 -9.12 -8.67 -9.90
C ILE A 188 -10.35 -9.22 -9.19
N LEU A 189 -11.41 -9.46 -9.96
CA LEU A 189 -12.62 -10.12 -9.51
C LEU A 189 -12.56 -11.58 -9.92
N THR A 190 -12.54 -12.48 -8.94
CA THR A 190 -12.55 -13.94 -9.17
C THR A 190 -13.83 -14.51 -8.61
N THR A 191 -14.53 -15.34 -9.37
CA THR A 191 -15.73 -16.03 -8.89
C THR A 191 -15.33 -17.27 -8.10
N THR A 192 -15.87 -17.39 -6.89
CA THR A 192 -15.63 -18.52 -5.99
C THR A 192 -16.92 -19.29 -5.72
N ASP A 193 -16.79 -20.59 -5.44
CA ASP A 193 -17.90 -21.40 -4.95
C ASP A 193 -18.24 -21.08 -3.48
N ALA A 194 -19.28 -21.72 -2.93
CA ALA A 194 -19.69 -21.53 -1.54
C ALA A 194 -18.61 -21.95 -0.51
N ARG A 195 -17.56 -22.64 -0.92
CA ARG A 195 -16.41 -23.03 -0.09
C ARG A 195 -15.23 -22.07 -0.25
N GLY A 196 -15.38 -21.06 -1.11
CA GLY A 196 -14.31 -20.09 -1.42
C GLY A 196 -13.24 -20.61 -2.36
N VAL A 197 -13.52 -21.70 -3.10
CA VAL A 197 -12.64 -22.23 -4.14
C VAL A 197 -12.96 -21.52 -5.46
N GLU A 198 -11.92 -21.07 -6.17
CA GLU A 198 -12.08 -20.43 -7.48
C GLU A 198 -12.68 -21.41 -8.50
N VAL A 199 -13.63 -20.93 -9.31
CA VAL A 199 -14.31 -21.74 -10.34
C VAL A 199 -13.54 -21.58 -11.65
N ASP A 200 -12.88 -22.65 -12.10
CA ASP A 200 -11.94 -22.66 -13.23
C ASP A 200 -12.54 -22.21 -14.59
N ASN A 201 -13.86 -22.18 -14.74
CA ASN A 201 -14.54 -21.89 -16.01
C ASN A 201 -15.12 -20.47 -16.13
N ILE A 202 -15.04 -19.66 -15.07
CA ILE A 202 -15.51 -18.28 -15.09
C ILE A 202 -14.27 -17.40 -15.02
N GLY A 203 -13.91 -16.76 -16.14
CA GLY A 203 -12.69 -15.95 -16.25
C GLY A 203 -12.56 -14.89 -15.16
N GLU A 204 -11.33 -14.54 -14.83
CA GLU A 204 -11.03 -13.40 -13.97
C GLU A 204 -11.41 -12.10 -14.71
N GLU A 205 -12.22 -11.26 -14.08
CA GLU A 205 -12.42 -9.89 -14.54
C GLU A 205 -11.34 -9.02 -13.93
N ARG A 206 -10.51 -8.42 -14.81
CA ARG A 206 -9.36 -7.60 -14.37
C ARG A 206 -9.57 -6.15 -14.76
N LYS A 207 -9.58 -5.26 -13.78
CA LYS A 207 -9.49 -3.81 -13.96
C LYS A 207 -8.06 -3.40 -13.72
N GLU A 208 -7.39 -2.89 -14.76
CA GLU A 208 -5.99 -2.47 -14.66
C GLU A 208 -5.82 -1.26 -13.73
N PRO A 209 -4.72 -1.22 -12.96
CA PRO A 209 -4.40 -0.05 -12.13
C PRO A 209 -3.98 1.15 -12.99
N VAL A 210 -4.27 2.34 -12.50
CA VAL A 210 -3.82 3.59 -13.12
C VAL A 210 -2.67 4.16 -12.29
N ALA A 211 -1.49 4.27 -12.89
CA ALA A 211 -0.32 4.80 -12.20
C ALA A 211 -0.52 6.25 -11.73
N GLY A 212 0.12 6.62 -10.62
CA GLY A 212 0.11 7.98 -10.10
C GLY A 212 0.87 8.96 -10.99
N ASN A 213 0.62 10.25 -10.78
CA ASN A 213 1.26 11.33 -11.52
C ASN A 213 2.70 11.56 -11.03
N ASN A 214 3.60 11.86 -11.94
CA ASN A 214 4.97 12.22 -11.58
C ASN A 214 5.03 13.64 -11.01
N LEU A 215 5.83 13.82 -9.95
CA LEU A 215 6.11 15.11 -9.33
C LEU A 215 7.49 15.59 -9.79
N ARG A 216 7.54 16.76 -10.43
CA ARG A 216 8.81 17.43 -10.74
C ARG A 216 9.04 18.54 -9.74
N THR A 217 10.17 18.49 -9.04
CA THR A 217 10.57 19.44 -8.01
C THR A 217 11.48 20.53 -8.57
N SER A 218 11.74 21.56 -7.77
CA SER A 218 12.76 22.58 -8.05
C SER A 218 14.17 22.15 -7.62
N LEU A 219 14.28 21.04 -6.86
CA LEU A 219 15.56 20.51 -6.41
C LEU A 219 16.47 20.20 -7.61
N ASP A 220 17.76 20.39 -7.43
CA ASP A 220 18.82 19.96 -8.34
C ASP A 220 19.67 18.91 -7.61
N ALA A 221 19.67 17.68 -8.11
CA ALA A 221 20.36 16.56 -7.46
C ALA A 221 21.86 16.82 -7.24
N ASN A 222 22.52 17.52 -8.18
CA ASN A 222 23.93 17.84 -8.05
C ASN A 222 24.17 18.89 -6.96
N ILE A 223 23.38 19.97 -6.95
CA ILE A 223 23.49 21.03 -5.94
C ILE A 223 23.16 20.44 -4.55
N GLN A 224 22.13 19.60 -4.45
CA GLN A 224 21.77 18.90 -3.21
C GLN A 224 22.93 18.03 -2.71
N MET A 225 23.60 17.29 -3.61
CA MET A 225 24.74 16.43 -3.25
C MET A 225 25.93 17.24 -2.76
N PHE A 226 26.28 18.35 -3.42
CA PHE A 226 27.35 19.24 -2.97
C PHE A 226 27.03 19.89 -1.64
N ALA A 227 25.79 20.34 -1.44
CA ALA A 227 25.34 20.91 -0.17
C ALA A 227 25.41 19.87 0.96
N MET A 228 25.00 18.63 0.70
CA MET A 228 25.09 17.53 1.68
C MET A 228 26.54 17.20 2.05
N GLN A 229 27.45 17.17 1.07
CA GLN A 229 28.89 16.98 1.33
C GLN A 229 29.47 18.13 2.18
N ALA A 230 29.07 19.38 1.91
CA ALA A 230 29.48 20.54 2.68
C ALA A 230 28.92 20.47 4.12
N ALA A 231 27.65 20.07 4.28
CA ALA A 231 27.02 19.88 5.58
C ALA A 231 27.74 18.80 6.41
N ASN A 232 28.01 17.65 5.81
CA ASN A 232 28.75 16.56 6.46
C ASN A 232 30.15 17.02 6.92
N LYS A 233 30.88 17.70 6.03
CA LYS A 233 32.21 18.26 6.38
C LYS A 233 32.13 19.24 7.55
N ALA A 234 31.16 20.15 7.54
CA ALA A 234 30.95 21.11 8.62
C ALA A 234 30.55 20.40 9.93
N TYR A 235 29.65 19.44 9.88
CA TYR A 235 29.20 18.62 11.01
C TYR A 235 30.39 17.98 11.72
N ILE A 236 31.25 17.27 10.96
CA ILE A 236 32.42 16.58 11.53
C ILE A 236 33.47 17.58 12.03
N GLN A 237 33.81 18.61 11.24
CA GLN A 237 34.93 19.53 11.60
C GLN A 237 34.59 20.48 12.75
N LYS A 238 33.30 20.77 12.93
CA LYS A 238 32.83 21.69 13.95
C LYS A 238 32.20 21.00 15.16
N GLU A 239 32.12 19.67 15.11
CA GLU A 239 31.44 18.88 16.15
C GLU A 239 30.03 19.46 16.43
N ALA A 240 29.30 19.77 15.30
CA ALA A 240 28.01 20.41 15.38
C ALA A 240 26.92 19.38 15.67
N ASP A 241 25.87 19.74 16.41
CA ASP A 241 24.72 18.86 16.65
C ASP A 241 23.89 18.62 15.37
N SER A 242 23.81 19.64 14.50
CA SER A 242 23.14 19.58 13.20
C SER A 242 23.66 20.68 12.28
N VAL A 243 23.46 20.50 10.96
CA VAL A 243 23.80 21.49 9.93
C VAL A 243 22.68 21.60 8.93
N SER A 244 22.06 22.77 8.84
CA SER A 244 20.99 23.05 7.87
C SER A 244 21.49 23.98 6.78
N ILE A 245 21.26 23.61 5.50
CA ILE A 245 21.66 24.39 4.32
C ILE A 245 20.47 24.49 3.36
N ILE A 246 20.10 25.71 2.98
CA ILE A 246 19.11 25.98 1.93
C ILE A 246 19.81 26.74 0.80
N VAL A 247 19.69 26.23 -0.42
CA VAL A 247 20.17 26.92 -1.64
C VAL A 247 18.95 27.33 -2.45
N MET A 248 18.83 28.62 -2.68
CA MET A 248 17.68 29.21 -3.37
C MET A 248 18.14 30.02 -4.58
N ASN A 249 17.40 29.95 -5.67
CA ASN A 249 17.58 30.84 -6.81
C ASN A 249 16.95 32.20 -6.48
N PRO A 250 17.73 33.30 -6.45
CA PRO A 250 17.21 34.60 -6.09
C PRO A 250 16.25 35.22 -7.12
N SER A 251 16.26 34.73 -8.36
CA SER A 251 15.45 35.28 -9.44
C SER A 251 13.97 34.84 -9.37
N ASP A 252 13.69 33.63 -8.85
CA ASP A 252 12.35 33.03 -8.85
C ASP A 252 11.98 32.41 -7.49
N GLY A 253 12.90 32.45 -6.51
CA GLY A 253 12.69 31.86 -5.18
C GLY A 253 12.69 30.33 -5.15
N ALA A 254 13.02 29.66 -6.24
CA ALA A 254 13.04 28.20 -6.28
C ALA A 254 14.11 27.62 -5.36
N VAL A 255 13.73 26.69 -4.50
CA VAL A 255 14.65 25.95 -3.63
C VAL A 255 15.34 24.87 -4.45
N MET A 256 16.64 25.03 -4.68
CA MET A 256 17.45 24.12 -5.48
C MET A 256 18.11 23.01 -4.64
N ALA A 257 18.36 23.28 -3.37
CA ALA A 257 18.78 22.28 -2.39
C ALA A 257 18.27 22.65 -0.99
N MET A 258 17.94 21.62 -0.21
CA MET A 258 17.59 21.75 1.21
C MET A 258 18.18 20.53 1.93
N VAL A 259 19.18 20.77 2.76
CA VAL A 259 19.89 19.76 3.54
C VAL A 259 19.64 20.03 5.02
N ASP A 260 19.36 18.99 5.75
CA ASP A 260 19.26 19.02 7.20
C ASP A 260 20.00 17.80 7.76
N TYR A 261 21.29 17.97 8.01
CA TYR A 261 22.21 16.90 8.39
C TYR A 261 22.23 16.71 9.92
N PRO A 262 22.26 15.45 10.44
CA PRO A 262 22.41 14.18 9.72
C PRO A 262 21.13 13.75 9.00
N GLU A 263 21.32 13.19 7.80
CA GLU A 263 20.28 12.57 6.97
C GLU A 263 20.04 11.13 7.41
N PHE A 264 18.91 10.52 6.97
CA PHE A 264 18.58 9.12 7.26
C PHE A 264 18.37 8.32 5.97
N HIS A 265 18.36 6.98 6.07
CA HIS A 265 18.17 6.07 4.95
C HIS A 265 16.69 5.97 4.54
N LEU A 266 16.34 6.50 3.37
CA LEU A 266 14.95 6.49 2.85
C LEU A 266 14.44 5.07 2.53
N ASN A 267 15.34 4.16 2.12
CA ASN A 267 14.97 2.77 1.84
C ASN A 267 14.77 1.93 3.11
N GLU A 268 15.29 2.41 4.28
CA GLU A 268 15.17 1.81 5.61
C GLU A 268 14.83 2.86 6.67
N PRO A 269 13.69 3.57 6.53
CA PRO A 269 13.42 4.80 7.27
C PRO A 269 13.21 4.61 8.79
N PHE A 270 12.98 3.38 9.23
CA PHE A 270 12.83 3.05 10.65
C PHE A 270 14.13 2.62 11.30
N GLN A 271 15.22 2.46 10.54
CA GLN A 271 16.54 2.21 11.09
C GLN A 271 17.09 3.52 11.64
N LEU A 272 17.38 3.52 12.95
CA LEU A 272 17.96 4.70 13.60
C LEU A 272 19.39 4.97 13.08
N ILE A 273 19.69 6.25 12.88
CA ILE A 273 21.06 6.72 12.58
C ILE A 273 21.99 6.45 13.76
N GLU A 274 23.30 6.47 13.52
CA GLU A 274 24.31 6.10 14.53
C GLU A 274 24.17 6.89 15.83
N GLU A 275 23.82 8.19 15.73
CA GLU A 275 23.61 9.07 16.86
C GLU A 275 22.46 8.67 17.79
N TYR A 276 21.52 7.86 17.29
CA TYR A 276 20.32 7.43 18.04
C TYR A 276 20.26 5.92 18.25
N LYS A 277 21.29 5.18 17.85
CA LYS A 277 21.30 3.70 17.85
C LYS A 277 21.13 3.08 19.24
N GLU A 278 21.52 3.79 20.30
CA GLU A 278 21.32 3.36 21.70
C GLU A 278 19.83 3.21 22.08
N TYR A 279 18.93 3.86 21.33
CA TYR A 279 17.48 3.82 21.58
C TYR A 279 16.76 2.70 20.80
N GLU A 280 17.47 1.97 19.93
CA GLU A 280 16.93 0.85 19.16
C GLU A 280 16.40 -0.25 20.10
N GLY A 281 15.17 -0.74 19.83
CA GLY A 281 14.47 -1.71 20.68
C GLY A 281 13.96 -1.18 22.02
N THR A 282 14.13 0.12 22.32
CA THR A 282 13.62 0.76 23.54
C THR A 282 12.22 1.34 23.35
N LYS A 283 11.56 1.70 24.45
CA LYS A 283 10.26 2.42 24.40
C LYS A 283 10.36 3.82 23.76
N LYS A 284 11.57 4.35 23.60
CA LYS A 284 11.82 5.68 23.02
C LYS A 284 12.14 5.62 21.52
N GLU A 285 12.29 4.45 20.94
CA GLU A 285 12.65 4.29 19.52
C GLU A 285 11.77 5.13 18.58
N GLN A 286 10.45 5.10 18.77
CA GLN A 286 9.52 5.90 17.95
C GLN A 286 9.73 7.42 18.12
N GLU A 287 10.05 7.88 19.31
CA GLU A 287 10.36 9.30 19.59
C GLU A 287 11.61 9.73 18.80
N TYR A 288 12.66 8.91 18.82
CA TYR A 288 13.90 9.21 18.09
C TYR A 288 13.76 9.05 16.57
N CYS A 289 12.93 8.12 16.08
CA CYS A 289 12.52 8.09 14.68
C CYS A 289 11.87 9.42 14.27
N ASN A 290 10.89 9.89 15.02
CA ASN A 290 10.21 11.17 14.74
C ASN A 290 11.18 12.36 14.76
N ARG A 291 12.17 12.34 15.66
CA ARG A 291 13.22 13.37 15.73
C ARG A 291 14.14 13.30 14.52
N MET A 292 14.55 12.13 14.12
CA MET A 292 15.38 11.87 12.94
C MET A 292 14.71 12.34 11.63
N TRP A 293 13.39 12.13 11.50
CA TRP A 293 12.62 12.51 10.32
C TRP A 293 12.28 14.00 10.25
N ARG A 294 12.43 14.73 11.37
CA ARG A 294 12.09 16.16 11.46
C ARG A 294 13.02 16.98 10.58
N ASN A 295 12.45 17.80 9.69
CA ASN A 295 13.20 18.75 8.87
C ASN A 295 13.29 20.09 9.62
N GLN A 296 14.47 20.40 10.17
CA GLN A 296 14.70 21.62 10.92
C GLN A 296 14.63 22.88 10.05
N CYS A 297 14.99 22.78 8.76
CA CYS A 297 14.92 23.92 7.84
C CYS A 297 13.54 24.58 7.77
N ILE A 298 12.46 23.82 8.03
CA ILE A 298 11.07 24.29 7.90
C ILE A 298 10.26 24.19 9.19
N ASN A 299 10.77 23.48 10.20
CA ASN A 299 10.01 23.24 11.43
C ASN A 299 10.57 23.93 12.66
N ASP A 300 11.84 24.38 12.60
CA ASP A 300 12.51 24.95 13.76
C ASP A 300 12.77 26.43 13.57
N THR A 301 12.77 27.17 14.68
CA THR A 301 13.08 28.58 14.73
C THR A 301 14.45 28.79 15.36
N TYR A 302 15.16 29.84 14.96
CA TYR A 302 16.46 30.19 15.50
C TYR A 302 16.61 31.71 15.64
N GLU A 303 17.52 32.14 16.45
CA GLU A 303 17.87 33.58 16.59
C GLU A 303 18.84 33.99 15.47
N PRO A 304 18.41 34.76 14.46
CA PRO A 304 19.20 34.99 13.24
C PRO A 304 20.41 35.92 13.50
N GLY A 305 20.39 36.69 14.55
CA GLY A 305 21.46 37.62 14.88
C GLY A 305 21.79 38.59 13.74
N SER A 306 23.07 38.74 13.41
CA SER A 306 23.55 39.66 12.37
C SER A 306 23.07 39.33 10.94
N THR A 307 22.63 38.10 10.68
CA THR A 307 22.08 37.73 9.36
C THR A 307 20.77 38.46 9.07
N PHE A 308 20.01 38.86 10.12
CA PHE A 308 18.79 39.64 9.95
C PHE A 308 19.03 41.07 9.45
N LYS A 309 20.27 41.60 9.58
CA LYS A 309 20.61 42.96 9.12
C LYS A 309 20.37 43.13 7.59
N VAL A 310 20.46 42.06 6.79
CA VAL A 310 20.14 42.11 5.37
C VAL A 310 18.68 42.51 5.16
N ILE A 311 17.75 41.98 5.94
CA ILE A 311 16.31 42.30 5.85
C ILE A 311 16.09 43.74 6.32
N THR A 312 16.75 44.17 7.41
CA THR A 312 16.69 45.57 7.91
C THR A 312 17.20 46.54 6.85
N ALA A 313 18.33 46.25 6.18
CA ALA A 313 18.87 47.09 5.14
C ALA A 313 17.95 47.15 3.92
N ALA A 314 17.37 46.01 3.49
CA ALA A 314 16.41 45.96 2.40
C ALA A 314 15.15 46.81 2.68
N ALA A 315 14.60 46.70 3.89
CA ALA A 315 13.47 47.53 4.33
C ALA A 315 13.84 49.03 4.35
N ALA A 316 15.01 49.39 4.83
CA ALA A 316 15.48 50.80 4.88
C ALA A 316 15.66 51.40 3.48
N LEU A 317 16.15 50.60 2.51
CA LEU A 317 16.25 50.99 1.09
C LEU A 317 14.89 51.18 0.45
N GLU A 318 13.94 50.28 0.72
CA GLU A 318 12.56 50.32 0.16
C GLU A 318 11.81 51.58 0.68
N GLU A 319 11.99 51.90 1.97
CA GLU A 319 11.38 53.08 2.60
C GLU A 319 12.15 54.39 2.30
N GLY A 320 13.29 54.33 1.58
CA GLY A 320 14.09 55.49 1.21
C GLY A 320 14.68 56.27 2.39
N VAL A 321 14.97 55.61 3.52
CA VAL A 321 15.51 56.22 4.74
C VAL A 321 17.04 56.14 4.82
N VAL A 322 17.66 55.51 3.82
CA VAL A 322 19.12 55.43 3.63
C VAL A 322 19.47 55.67 2.16
#